data_784240f5e19e84cf336be3c058f56a86
#
_entry.id   784240f5e19e84cf336be3c058f56a86
#
_cell.length_a   1.000
_cell.length_b   1.000
_cell.length_c   1.000
_cell.angle_alpha   90.00
_cell.angle_beta   90.00
_cell.angle_gamma   90.00
#
_symmetry.space_group_name_H-M   'P 1'
#
loop_
_entity.id
_entity.type
_entity.pdbx_description
1 polymer ?
#
loop_
_entity_poly.entity_id
_entity_poly.type
_entity_poly.pdbx_seq_one_letter_code
_entity_poly.pdbx_strand_id
1 'polypeptide(L)'
;MPKKIIIAEQERIAALLSDGRVDKLIVAQGRYQIGDIYLGTIENVLPGIDAAFVNIGASEKNGFIHVTDLGPLKIKQTAASITELLRPSQKVLVQVMKEPTGNKGPRLTGKVSLPGRYLLLQPNSQGVKIGRAHV
;
A
#
# COMPACT_ATOMS: atom_id res chain seq x y z
N MET A 1 20.76 -18.43 16.32
CA MET A 1 19.74 -19.41 15.89
C MET A 1 19.26 -19.06 14.51
N PRO A 2 19.32 -19.97 13.54
CA PRO A 2 18.84 -19.67 12.21
C PRO A 2 17.32 -19.60 12.20
N LYS A 3 16.81 -18.49 11.67
CA LYS A 3 15.39 -18.32 11.39
C LYS A 3 15.14 -18.45 9.91
N LYS A 4 14.04 -19.08 9.56
CA LYS A 4 13.59 -19.22 8.17
C LYS A 4 12.22 -18.62 7.98
N ILE A 5 12.03 -17.99 6.85
CA ILE A 5 10.70 -17.56 6.41
C ILE A 5 10.36 -18.38 5.19
N ILE A 6 9.25 -19.07 5.24
CA ILE A 6 8.71 -19.85 4.12
C ILE A 6 7.45 -19.16 3.64
N ILE A 7 7.39 -18.89 2.35
CA ILE A 7 6.23 -18.25 1.72
C ILE A 7 5.67 -19.22 0.69
N ALA A 8 4.43 -19.65 0.90
CA ALA A 8 3.67 -20.46 -0.03
C ALA A 8 2.63 -19.56 -0.70
N GLU A 9 2.95 -19.08 -1.90
CA GLU A 9 2.13 -18.08 -2.58
C GLU A 9 0.76 -18.62 -2.96
N GLN A 10 0.69 -19.86 -3.45
CA GLN A 10 -0.55 -20.47 -3.89
C GLN A 10 -1.51 -20.69 -2.73
N GLU A 11 -1.00 -21.11 -1.59
CA GLU A 11 -1.76 -21.33 -0.36
C GLU A 11 -2.00 -20.04 0.41
N ARG A 12 -1.30 -18.96 0.02
CA ARG A 12 -1.37 -17.65 0.67
C ARG A 12 -1.00 -17.71 2.15
N ILE A 13 0.05 -18.47 2.45
CA ILE A 13 0.53 -18.70 3.80
C ILE A 13 2.01 -18.32 3.88
N ALA A 14 2.38 -17.66 4.96
CA ALA A 14 3.77 -17.45 5.32
C ALA A 14 4.04 -18.02 6.72
N ALA A 15 5.15 -18.68 6.90
CA ALA A 15 5.55 -19.25 8.18
C ALA A 15 6.92 -18.74 8.58
N LEU A 16 7.06 -18.36 9.84
CA LEU A 16 8.34 -18.07 10.48
C LEU A 16 8.75 -19.29 11.33
N LEU A 17 9.90 -19.85 11.01
CA LEU A 17 10.46 -20.99 11.70
C LEU A 17 11.70 -20.63 12.48
N SER A 18 11.85 -21.17 13.69
CA SER A 18 13.06 -21.14 14.48
C SER A 18 13.41 -22.58 14.88
N ASP A 19 14.62 -23.05 14.53
CA ASP A 19 15.09 -24.39 14.84
C ASP A 19 14.10 -25.50 14.44
N GLY A 20 13.50 -25.38 13.26
CA GLY A 20 12.54 -26.35 12.76
C GLY A 20 11.14 -26.29 13.38
N ARG A 21 10.89 -25.34 14.26
CA ARG A 21 9.57 -25.10 14.87
C ARG A 21 8.90 -23.89 14.23
N VAL A 22 7.60 -23.97 14.03
CA VAL A 22 6.82 -22.85 13.54
C VAL A 22 6.54 -21.88 14.69
N ASP A 23 7.16 -20.69 14.66
CA ASP A 23 6.92 -19.66 15.66
C ASP A 23 5.71 -18.81 15.32
N LYS A 24 5.50 -18.56 14.03
CA LYS A 24 4.40 -17.71 13.58
C LYS A 24 3.89 -18.20 12.24
N LEU A 25 2.59 -18.30 12.12
CA LEU A 25 1.89 -18.60 10.89
C LEU A 25 1.02 -17.41 10.50
N ILE A 26 1.18 -16.93 9.28
CA ILE A 26 0.39 -15.85 8.72
C ILE A 26 -0.40 -16.41 7.56
N VAL A 27 -1.71 -16.30 7.63
CA VAL A 27 -2.63 -16.73 6.57
C VAL A 27 -3.29 -15.49 5.99
N ALA A 28 -3.13 -15.26 4.69
CA ALA A 28 -3.80 -14.17 4.03
C ALA A 28 -5.28 -14.50 3.83
N GLN A 29 -6.14 -13.70 4.40
CA GLN A 29 -7.59 -13.82 4.28
C GLN A 29 -8.12 -12.74 3.34
N GLY A 30 -9.12 -13.12 2.53
CA GLY A 30 -9.70 -12.21 1.58
C GLY A 30 -8.82 -11.90 0.35
N ARG A 31 -9.24 -10.95 -0.45
CA ARG A 31 -8.55 -10.59 -1.69
C ARG A 31 -7.41 -9.61 -1.46
N TYR A 32 -7.54 -8.74 -0.48
CA TYR A 32 -6.52 -7.78 -0.06
C TYR A 32 -6.71 -7.42 1.42
N GLN A 33 -5.65 -6.88 2.02
CA GLN A 33 -5.61 -6.48 3.43
C GLN A 33 -4.99 -5.09 3.57
N ILE A 34 -5.29 -4.41 4.67
CA ILE A 34 -4.59 -3.17 5.04
C ILE A 34 -3.09 -3.45 5.12
N GLY A 35 -2.31 -2.60 4.47
CA GLY A 35 -0.85 -2.74 4.40
C GLY A 35 -0.34 -3.45 3.16
N ASP A 36 -1.20 -4.11 2.38
CA ASP A 36 -0.80 -4.73 1.12
C ASP A 36 -0.29 -3.69 0.13
N ILE A 37 0.75 -4.05 -0.61
CA ILE A 37 1.40 -3.18 -1.59
C ILE A 37 1.15 -3.72 -2.99
N TYR A 38 0.74 -2.84 -3.90
CA TYR A 38 0.44 -3.18 -5.29
C TYR A 38 1.10 -2.21 -6.26
N LEU A 39 1.46 -2.74 -7.42
CA LEU A 39 1.73 -1.91 -8.58
C LEU A 39 0.41 -1.72 -9.34
N GLY A 40 -0.24 -0.60 -9.08
CA GLY A 40 -1.54 -0.29 -9.67
C GLY A 40 -1.43 0.49 -10.96
N THR A 41 -2.56 0.61 -11.64
CA THR A 41 -2.70 1.41 -12.86
C THR A 41 -3.75 2.49 -12.63
N ILE A 42 -3.40 3.74 -12.90
CA ILE A 42 -4.35 4.85 -12.84
C ILE A 42 -5.39 4.66 -13.95
N GLU A 43 -6.66 4.63 -13.59
CA GLU A 43 -7.75 4.53 -14.55
C GLU A 43 -8.41 5.87 -14.82
N ASN A 44 -8.83 6.56 -13.77
CA ASN A 44 -9.49 7.85 -13.88
C ASN A 44 -8.89 8.84 -12.89
N VAL A 45 -8.69 10.06 -13.35
CA VAL A 45 -8.32 11.18 -12.48
C VAL A 45 -9.54 12.09 -12.34
N LEU A 46 -9.89 12.40 -11.09
CA LEU A 46 -11.09 13.16 -10.74
C LEU A 46 -10.69 14.48 -10.10
N PRO A 47 -10.44 15.53 -10.88
CA PRO A 47 -9.97 16.81 -10.33
C PRO A 47 -10.98 17.48 -9.41
N GLY A 48 -12.27 17.24 -9.59
CA GLY A 48 -13.32 17.83 -8.75
C GLY A 48 -13.27 17.39 -7.28
N ILE A 49 -12.66 16.25 -6.99
CA ILE A 49 -12.50 15.72 -5.62
C ILE A 49 -11.02 15.47 -5.28
N ASP A 50 -10.10 15.99 -6.08
CA ASP A 50 -8.64 15.84 -5.91
C ASP A 50 -8.20 14.38 -5.70
N ALA A 51 -8.73 13.48 -6.50
CA ALA A 51 -8.52 12.05 -6.33
C ALA A 51 -8.36 11.33 -7.67
N ALA A 52 -7.93 10.09 -7.60
CA ALA A 52 -7.84 9.20 -8.75
C ALA A 52 -8.28 7.79 -8.37
N PHE A 53 -8.84 7.07 -9.33
CA PHE A 53 -9.10 5.65 -9.21
C PHE A 53 -7.91 4.86 -9.74
N VAL A 54 -7.54 3.83 -8.98
CA VAL A 54 -6.38 2.97 -9.25
C VAL A 54 -6.85 1.51 -9.30
N ASN A 55 -6.57 0.86 -10.42
CA ASN A 55 -6.81 -0.57 -10.54
C ASN A 55 -5.65 -1.33 -9.91
N ILE A 56 -5.91 -2.04 -8.83
CA ILE A 56 -4.92 -2.87 -8.14
C ILE A 56 -5.01 -4.36 -8.50
N GLY A 57 -5.97 -4.74 -9.33
CA GLY A 57 -6.14 -6.13 -9.80
C GLY A 57 -6.73 -7.09 -8.76
N ALA A 58 -6.55 -6.82 -7.49
CA ALA A 58 -6.99 -7.70 -6.40
C ALA A 58 -8.41 -7.39 -5.90
N SER A 59 -9.00 -6.28 -6.33
CA SER A 59 -10.32 -5.81 -5.92
C SER A 59 -11.25 -5.72 -7.12
N GLU A 60 -12.52 -6.04 -6.93
CA GLU A 60 -13.56 -5.85 -7.95
C GLU A 60 -13.80 -4.36 -8.23
N LYS A 61 -13.57 -3.52 -7.23
CA LYS A 61 -13.68 -2.08 -7.34
C LYS A 61 -12.30 -1.46 -7.33
N ASN A 62 -12.11 -0.44 -8.14
CA ASN A 62 -10.88 0.32 -8.16
C ASN A 62 -10.61 0.94 -6.80
N GLY A 63 -9.35 0.96 -6.41
CA GLY A 63 -8.90 1.70 -5.25
C GLY A 63 -8.96 3.20 -5.50
N PHE A 64 -8.87 3.95 -4.44
CA PHE A 64 -9.01 5.39 -4.44
C PHE A 64 -7.79 6.02 -3.77
N ILE A 65 -7.15 6.97 -4.44
CA ILE A 65 -6.04 7.74 -3.89
C ILE A 65 -6.36 9.24 -3.94
N HIS A 66 -6.26 9.90 -2.78
CA HIS A 66 -6.46 11.34 -2.68
C HIS A 66 -5.11 12.07 -2.88
N VAL A 67 -5.16 13.31 -3.36
CA VAL A 67 -3.96 14.13 -3.59
C VAL A 67 -3.07 14.26 -2.36
N THR A 68 -3.64 14.28 -1.17
CA THR A 68 -2.91 14.34 0.10
C THR A 68 -2.11 13.07 0.41
N ASP A 69 -2.46 11.96 -0.22
CA ASP A 69 -1.85 10.65 0.02
C ASP A 69 -0.85 10.23 -1.07
N LEU A 70 -0.55 11.11 -2.00
CA LEU A 70 0.34 10.80 -3.12
C LEU A 70 1.79 10.54 -2.66
N GLY A 71 2.29 11.29 -1.67
CA GLY A 71 3.66 11.14 -1.19
C GLY A 71 4.70 11.24 -2.30
N PRO A 72 5.53 10.19 -2.53
CA PRO A 72 6.55 10.20 -3.57
C PRO A 72 6.00 10.32 -5.00
N LEU A 73 4.73 10.02 -5.23
CA LEU A 73 4.09 10.18 -6.53
C LEU A 73 3.88 11.65 -6.88
N LYS A 74 3.97 12.55 -5.90
CA LYS A 74 3.89 13.99 -6.10
C LYS A 74 5.25 14.52 -6.59
N ILE A 75 5.51 14.38 -7.88
CA ILE A 75 6.76 14.78 -8.51
C ILE A 75 6.93 16.31 -8.53
N LYS A 76 5.81 17.03 -8.69
CA LYS A 76 5.79 18.50 -8.73
C LYS A 76 5.15 19.04 -7.47
N GLN A 77 5.95 19.67 -6.60
CA GLN A 77 5.43 20.24 -5.36
C GLN A 77 4.55 21.48 -5.58
N THR A 78 4.67 22.14 -6.72
CA THR A 78 3.93 23.34 -7.10
C THR A 78 2.71 23.05 -7.97
N ALA A 79 2.38 21.76 -8.18
CA ALA A 79 1.23 21.40 -9.00
C ALA A 79 -0.08 21.84 -8.34
N ALA A 80 -0.91 22.56 -9.09
CA ALA A 80 -2.18 23.08 -8.61
C ALA A 80 -3.30 22.03 -8.66
N SER A 81 -3.14 20.95 -9.42
CA SER A 81 -4.17 19.95 -9.66
C SER A 81 -3.59 18.56 -9.75
N ILE A 82 -4.37 17.58 -9.33
CA ILE A 82 -4.03 16.16 -9.46
C ILE A 82 -3.82 15.73 -10.92
N THR A 83 -4.46 16.40 -11.87
CA THR A 83 -4.28 16.12 -13.30
C THR A 83 -2.87 16.41 -13.80
N GLU A 84 -2.13 17.26 -13.11
CA GLU A 84 -0.72 17.53 -13.42
C GLU A 84 0.22 16.48 -12.84
N LEU A 85 -0.24 15.74 -11.83
CA LEU A 85 0.56 14.76 -11.08
C LEU A 85 0.38 13.34 -11.58
N LEU A 86 -0.84 12.98 -11.97
CA LEU A 86 -1.21 11.64 -12.37
C LEU A 86 -1.89 11.65 -13.74
N ARG A 87 -1.64 10.59 -14.50
CA ARG A 87 -2.25 10.39 -15.83
C ARG A 87 -2.89 9.01 -15.91
N PRO A 88 -4.00 8.87 -16.66
CA PRO A 88 -4.56 7.54 -16.95
C PRO A 88 -3.51 6.60 -17.55
N SER A 89 -3.60 5.34 -17.23
CA SER A 89 -2.68 4.26 -17.64
C SER A 89 -1.28 4.31 -17.01
N GLN A 90 -1.01 5.29 -16.15
CA GLN A 90 0.25 5.36 -15.40
C GLN A 90 0.32 4.24 -14.36
N LYS A 91 1.48 3.60 -14.24
CA LYS A 91 1.77 2.64 -13.17
C LYS A 91 2.23 3.36 -11.92
N VAL A 92 1.64 2.98 -10.78
CA VAL A 92 1.94 3.59 -9.49
C VAL A 92 2.08 2.53 -8.41
N LEU A 93 3.07 2.70 -7.53
CA LEU A 93 3.24 1.86 -6.37
C LEU A 93 2.37 2.41 -5.23
N VAL A 94 1.44 1.60 -4.76
CA VAL A 94 0.46 2.02 -3.76
C VAL A 94 0.31 0.98 -2.66
N GLN A 95 -0.13 1.43 -1.50
CA GLN A 95 -0.39 0.58 -0.34
C GLN A 95 -1.82 0.80 0.14
N VAL A 96 -2.48 -0.28 0.57
CA VAL A 96 -3.83 -0.20 1.12
C VAL A 96 -3.78 0.45 2.50
N MET A 97 -4.47 1.58 2.65
CA MET A 97 -4.58 2.35 3.89
C MET A 97 -5.80 1.99 4.71
N LYS A 98 -6.92 1.84 4.04
CA LYS A 98 -8.22 1.56 4.64
C LYS A 98 -8.98 0.55 3.82
N GLU A 99 -9.76 -0.26 4.52
CA GLU A 99 -10.70 -1.18 3.89
C GLU A 99 -11.80 -0.41 3.14
N PRO A 100 -12.37 -1.02 2.09
CA PRO A 100 -13.48 -0.42 1.38
C PRO A 100 -14.69 -0.27 2.29
N THR A 101 -15.42 0.83 2.12
CA THR A 101 -16.67 1.10 2.84
C THR A 101 -17.81 1.25 1.84
N GLY A 102 -18.90 0.49 2.05
CA GLY A 102 -20.07 0.53 1.18
C GLY A 102 -19.72 0.20 -0.28
N ASN A 103 -20.02 1.13 -1.18
CA ASN A 103 -19.79 0.97 -2.62
C ASN A 103 -18.40 1.43 -3.10
N LYS A 104 -17.54 1.90 -2.19
CA LYS A 104 -16.20 2.41 -2.53
C LYS A 104 -15.16 1.30 -2.43
N GLY A 105 -14.15 1.34 -3.29
CA GLY A 105 -12.97 0.49 -3.20
C GLY A 105 -12.04 0.90 -2.05
N PRO A 106 -10.91 0.21 -1.88
CA PRO A 106 -9.98 0.51 -0.80
C PRO A 106 -9.32 1.88 -0.98
N ARG A 107 -9.06 2.56 0.13
CA ARG A 107 -8.28 3.79 0.11
C ARG A 107 -6.79 3.43 0.05
N LEU A 108 -6.08 4.10 -0.86
CA LEU A 108 -4.68 3.83 -1.16
C LEU A 108 -3.81 5.03 -0.80
N THR A 109 -2.52 4.75 -0.60
CA THR A 109 -1.50 5.79 -0.40
C THR A 109 -0.24 5.47 -1.21
N GLY A 110 0.42 6.52 -1.71
CA GLY A 110 1.76 6.42 -2.29
C GLY A 110 2.87 6.44 -1.24
N LYS A 111 2.53 6.74 0.02
CA LYS A 111 3.48 6.72 1.15
C LYS A 111 3.59 5.32 1.70
N VAL A 112 4.34 4.46 1.02
CA VAL A 112 4.53 3.09 1.46
C VAL A 112 5.26 3.05 2.79
N SER A 113 4.75 2.28 3.75
CA SER A 113 5.35 2.08 5.06
C SER A 113 5.36 0.62 5.45
N LEU A 114 6.47 0.19 6.05
CA LEU A 114 6.68 -1.18 6.51
C LEU A 114 6.92 -1.15 8.01
N PRO A 115 5.89 -1.41 8.83
CA PRO A 115 6.01 -1.34 10.27
C PRO A 115 6.74 -2.55 10.84
N GLY A 116 7.72 -2.31 11.69
CA GLY A 116 8.31 -3.31 12.57
C GLY A 116 7.77 -3.17 13.99
N ARG A 117 8.38 -3.88 14.94
CA ARG A 117 7.96 -3.82 16.34
C ARG A 117 8.20 -2.43 16.95
N TYR A 118 9.35 -1.84 16.68
CA TYR A 118 9.78 -0.57 17.26
C TYR A 118 10.08 0.51 16.24
N LEU A 119 10.22 0.14 14.97
CA LEU A 119 10.61 1.03 13.89
C LEU A 119 9.62 0.94 12.75
N LEU A 120 9.49 2.03 12.01
CA LEU A 120 8.72 2.11 10.78
C LEU A 120 9.67 2.47 9.65
N LEU A 121 9.76 1.60 8.65
CA LEU A 121 10.51 1.89 7.43
C LEU A 121 9.57 2.54 6.42
N GLN A 122 9.94 3.74 5.97
CA GLN A 122 9.25 4.42 4.88
C GLN A 122 10.22 4.57 3.71
N PRO A 123 10.16 3.68 2.70
CA PRO A 123 10.95 3.85 1.48
C PRO A 123 10.64 5.21 0.85
N ASN A 124 11.63 5.84 0.23
CA ASN A 124 11.52 7.15 -0.41
C ASN A 124 11.28 8.33 0.56
N SER A 125 11.43 8.14 1.85
CA SER A 125 11.47 9.23 2.80
C SER A 125 12.88 9.42 3.34
N GLN A 126 13.23 10.66 3.68
CA GLN A 126 14.56 10.98 4.22
C GLN A 126 14.50 11.18 5.72
N GLY A 127 15.58 10.79 6.39
CA GLY A 127 15.77 11.02 7.81
C GLY A 127 15.19 9.93 8.69
N VAL A 128 15.39 10.10 9.99
CA VAL A 128 14.88 9.22 11.04
C VAL A 128 13.81 9.99 11.82
N LYS A 129 12.62 9.42 11.90
CA LYS A 129 11.56 9.97 12.73
C LYS A 129 11.43 9.13 14.00
N ILE A 130 11.45 9.79 15.15
CA ILE A 130 11.27 9.16 16.45
C ILE A 130 9.81 9.34 16.87
N GLY A 131 9.15 8.24 17.20
CA GLY A 131 7.74 8.24 17.60
C GLY A 131 7.18 6.83 17.62
N ARG A 132 5.90 6.72 17.97
CA ARG A 132 5.23 5.42 17.88
C ARG A 132 4.99 5.05 16.43
N ALA A 133 5.29 3.81 16.07
CA ALA A 133 4.88 3.26 14.79
C ALA A 133 3.37 3.02 14.84
N HIS A 134 2.61 3.92 14.23
CA HIS A 134 1.19 3.73 14.01
C HIS A 134 0.98 3.11 12.63
N VAL A 135 0.28 2.03 12.63
CA VAL A 135 -0.13 1.34 11.40
C VAL A 135 -1.53 1.82 11.00
#